data_69ea302fa06e3c491ab108cee75c13ab
#
_entry.id   69ea302fa06e3c491ab108cee75c13ab
#
_cell.length_a   1.000
_cell.length_b   1.000
_cell.length_c   1.000
_cell.angle_alpha   90.00
_cell.angle_beta   90.00
_cell.angle_gamma   90.00
#
_symmetry.space_group_name_H-M   'P 1'
#
loop_
_entity.id
_entity.type
_entity.pdbx_description
1 polymer ?
#
loop_
_entity_poly.entity_id
_entity_poly.type
_entity_poly.pdbx_seq_one_letter_code
_entity_poly.pdbx_strand_id
1 'polypeptide(L)'
;MSDLGQLAEKLAGALGPALTERKLAVGELTLTVAADRILDVLALLRDDPDCDFKILVDLCGNDWPRRGKRFDVVYHLLSLTRNMRIRVKVLVGEGEAIKSCIALYPAAGWFEREAFDMYGIAFENNPDLRRILTDYGFSGYPLRKDFPLTGYVEVRYDDELKRVVYQPVQLVQEFRDFDFMSPWEGAPHIMPDGGKAASGNPGKKA
;
A
#
# COMPACT_ATOMS: atom_id res chain seq x y z
N MET A 1 7.75 -21.78 -20.82
CA MET A 1 7.70 -20.68 -19.83
C MET A 1 6.45 -19.89 -20.12
N SER A 2 5.75 -19.39 -19.12
CA SER A 2 4.61 -18.48 -19.35
C SER A 2 5.09 -17.18 -20.00
N ASP A 3 4.22 -16.49 -20.74
CA ASP A 3 4.55 -15.20 -21.37
C ASP A 3 5.11 -14.19 -20.35
N LEU A 4 4.58 -14.21 -19.10
CA LEU A 4 5.10 -13.41 -17.99
C LEU A 4 6.53 -13.81 -17.56
N GLY A 5 6.90 -15.08 -17.69
CA GLY A 5 8.26 -15.53 -17.38
C GLY A 5 9.28 -15.02 -18.39
N GLN A 6 8.95 -15.03 -19.67
CA GLN A 6 9.79 -14.48 -20.73
C GLN A 6 9.92 -12.96 -20.60
N LEU A 7 8.81 -12.28 -20.32
CA LEU A 7 8.81 -10.84 -20.06
C LEU A 7 9.68 -10.48 -18.85
N ALA A 8 9.61 -11.28 -17.78
CA ALA A 8 10.41 -11.05 -16.59
C ALA A 8 11.92 -11.15 -16.84
N GLU A 9 12.36 -12.10 -17.68
CA GLU A 9 13.78 -12.22 -18.09
C GLU A 9 14.20 -11.02 -18.97
N LYS A 10 13.38 -10.64 -19.95
CA LYS A 10 13.65 -9.48 -20.80
C LYS A 10 13.80 -8.22 -19.96
N LEU A 11 12.86 -7.97 -19.04
CA LEU A 11 12.88 -6.80 -18.16
C LEU A 11 14.08 -6.79 -17.22
N ALA A 12 14.52 -7.94 -16.72
CA ALA A 12 15.71 -8.01 -15.89
C ALA A 12 16.97 -7.54 -16.66
N GLY A 13 17.09 -7.91 -17.93
CA GLY A 13 18.18 -7.42 -18.79
C GLY A 13 18.08 -5.92 -19.10
N ALA A 14 16.87 -5.44 -19.41
CA ALA A 14 16.66 -4.04 -19.82
C ALA A 14 16.77 -3.05 -18.65
N LEU A 15 16.29 -3.41 -17.46
CA LEU A 15 16.30 -2.54 -16.27
C LEU A 15 17.65 -2.55 -15.55
N GLY A 16 18.42 -3.62 -15.65
CA GLY A 16 19.74 -3.73 -15.03
C GLY A 16 19.75 -3.31 -13.55
N PRO A 17 20.60 -2.32 -13.16
CA PRO A 17 20.74 -1.90 -11.77
C PRO A 17 19.50 -1.15 -11.21
N ALA A 18 18.57 -0.72 -12.04
CA ALA A 18 17.32 -0.11 -11.58
C ALA A 18 16.39 -1.14 -10.94
N LEU A 19 16.51 -2.43 -11.30
CA LEU A 19 15.74 -3.53 -10.73
C LEU A 19 16.43 -4.06 -9.47
N THR A 20 15.79 -3.87 -8.31
CA THR A 20 16.29 -4.37 -7.03
C THR A 20 15.84 -5.79 -6.75
N GLU A 21 14.59 -6.12 -7.07
CA GLU A 21 14.01 -7.44 -6.84
C GLU A 21 13.00 -7.77 -7.93
N ARG A 22 12.93 -9.04 -8.29
CA ARG A 22 11.93 -9.59 -9.21
C ARG A 22 11.27 -10.80 -8.58
N LYS A 23 9.95 -10.80 -8.57
CA LYS A 23 9.16 -11.91 -8.03
C LYS A 23 8.04 -12.29 -8.98
N LEU A 24 8.02 -13.55 -9.41
CA LEU A 24 6.91 -14.15 -10.13
C LEU A 24 6.23 -15.15 -9.19
N ALA A 25 5.03 -14.84 -8.76
CA ALA A 25 4.28 -15.69 -7.85
C ALA A 25 2.78 -15.61 -8.16
N VAL A 26 2.08 -16.74 -8.10
CA VAL A 26 0.62 -16.85 -8.29
C VAL A 26 0.17 -16.21 -9.62
N GLY A 27 0.98 -16.32 -10.67
CA GLY A 27 0.65 -15.75 -11.98
C GLY A 27 0.82 -14.22 -12.08
N GLU A 28 1.41 -13.56 -11.09
CA GLU A 28 1.68 -12.12 -11.07
C GLU A 28 3.18 -11.82 -11.07
N LEU A 29 3.59 -10.89 -11.92
CA LEU A 29 4.96 -10.37 -11.93
C LEU A 29 5.03 -9.09 -11.11
N THR A 30 5.91 -9.09 -10.11
CA THR A 30 6.23 -7.92 -9.30
C THR A 30 7.69 -7.55 -9.49
N LEU A 31 7.95 -6.27 -9.78
CA LEU A 31 9.27 -5.67 -9.89
C LEU A 31 9.45 -4.66 -8.78
N THR A 32 10.50 -4.80 -7.97
CA THR A 32 10.91 -3.76 -7.02
C THR A 32 12.03 -2.96 -7.64
N VAL A 33 11.87 -1.65 -7.72
CA VAL A 33 12.81 -0.77 -8.44
C VAL A 33 13.32 0.36 -7.55
N ALA A 34 14.47 0.91 -7.93
CA ALA A 34 15.05 2.06 -7.25
C ALA A 34 14.19 3.32 -7.45
N ALA A 35 14.01 4.12 -6.39
CA ALA A 35 13.09 5.26 -6.37
C ALA A 35 13.49 6.36 -7.37
N ASP A 36 14.79 6.59 -7.56
CA ASP A 36 15.35 7.57 -8.48
C ASP A 36 15.14 7.20 -9.97
N ARG A 37 14.92 5.90 -10.25
CA ARG A 37 14.76 5.36 -11.61
C ARG A 37 13.30 5.03 -11.97
N ILE A 38 12.34 5.35 -11.11
CA ILE A 38 10.92 4.96 -11.30
C ILE A 38 10.36 5.47 -12.64
N LEU A 39 10.63 6.72 -13.00
CA LEU A 39 10.11 7.29 -14.24
C LEU A 39 10.68 6.60 -15.49
N ASP A 40 11.98 6.29 -15.48
CA ASP A 40 12.62 5.57 -16.59
C ASP A 40 12.01 4.17 -16.76
N VAL A 41 11.77 3.48 -15.64
CA VAL A 41 11.14 2.15 -15.63
C VAL A 41 9.71 2.22 -16.15
N LEU A 42 8.91 3.18 -15.68
CA LEU A 42 7.52 3.35 -16.11
C LEU A 42 7.44 3.75 -17.59
N ALA A 43 8.35 4.62 -18.07
CA ALA A 43 8.44 4.99 -19.48
C ALA A 43 8.77 3.78 -20.37
N LEU A 44 9.76 2.98 -19.94
CA LEU A 44 10.11 1.75 -20.66
C LEU A 44 8.92 0.79 -20.74
N LEU A 45 8.24 0.53 -19.61
CA LEU A 45 7.09 -0.37 -19.57
C LEU A 45 5.92 0.12 -20.43
N ARG A 46 5.74 1.45 -20.56
CA ARG A 46 4.67 2.04 -21.38
C ARG A 46 5.00 2.00 -22.88
N ASP A 47 6.25 2.31 -23.23
CA ASP A 47 6.63 2.64 -24.61
C ASP A 47 7.29 1.47 -25.38
N ASP A 48 7.84 0.46 -24.67
CA ASP A 48 8.39 -0.75 -25.31
C ASP A 48 7.24 -1.56 -25.94
N PRO A 49 7.29 -1.86 -27.25
CA PRO A 49 6.24 -2.60 -27.97
C PRO A 49 5.97 -4.01 -27.40
N ASP A 50 6.96 -4.62 -26.77
CA ASP A 50 6.80 -5.93 -26.15
C ASP A 50 6.14 -5.86 -24.75
N CYS A 51 6.11 -4.67 -24.16
CA CYS A 51 5.48 -4.40 -22.87
C CYS A 51 4.10 -3.79 -23.03
N ASP A 52 4.03 -2.62 -23.65
CA ASP A 52 2.82 -1.85 -23.99
C ASP A 52 1.85 -1.64 -22.80
N PHE A 53 2.41 -1.37 -21.61
CA PHE A 53 1.62 -1.11 -20.39
C PHE A 53 1.13 0.33 -20.37
N LYS A 54 0.13 0.64 -21.19
CA LYS A 54 -0.39 2.01 -21.38
C LYS A 54 -1.38 2.46 -20.32
N ILE A 55 -1.86 1.56 -19.47
CA ILE A 55 -2.87 1.88 -18.47
C ILE A 55 -2.28 1.74 -17.08
N LEU A 56 -2.30 2.84 -16.31
CA LEU A 56 -2.14 2.82 -14.87
C LEU A 56 -3.50 2.50 -14.26
N VAL A 57 -3.64 1.29 -13.75
CA VAL A 57 -4.89 0.82 -13.12
C VAL A 57 -5.03 1.40 -11.73
N ASP A 58 -3.91 1.44 -10.98
CA ASP A 58 -3.88 1.90 -9.60
C ASP A 58 -2.47 2.33 -9.19
N LEU A 59 -2.39 3.29 -8.28
CA LEU A 59 -1.20 3.65 -7.53
C LEU A 59 -1.59 3.79 -6.07
N CYS A 60 -1.04 2.95 -5.20
CA CYS A 60 -1.37 2.96 -3.79
C CYS A 60 -0.12 2.92 -2.90
N GLY A 61 -0.28 3.42 -1.67
CA GLY A 61 0.70 3.30 -0.61
C GLY A 61 0.48 2.04 0.23
N ASN A 62 1.53 1.56 0.89
CA ASN A 62 1.44 0.53 1.92
C ASN A 62 2.43 0.85 3.04
N ASP A 63 1.99 0.75 4.30
CA ASP A 63 2.77 1.13 5.46
C ASP A 63 3.35 -0.09 6.18
N TRP A 64 4.67 -0.08 6.39
CA TRP A 64 5.45 -1.10 7.08
C TRP A 64 6.29 -0.46 8.20
N PRO A 65 5.71 -0.15 9.38
CA PRO A 65 6.36 0.66 10.41
C PRO A 65 7.70 0.09 10.93
N ARG A 66 7.94 -1.21 10.75
CA ARG A 66 9.15 -1.88 11.24
C ARG A 66 10.32 -1.86 10.25
N ARG A 67 10.12 -1.29 9.03
CA ARG A 67 11.17 -1.23 8.00
C ARG A 67 11.88 0.12 8.02
N GLY A 68 13.16 0.15 7.66
CA GLY A 68 13.90 1.40 7.46
C GLY A 68 13.32 2.26 6.33
N LYS A 69 12.98 1.65 5.18
CA LYS A 69 12.11 2.25 4.17
C LYS A 69 10.68 1.84 4.48
N ARG A 70 9.95 2.75 5.12
CA ARG A 70 8.66 2.51 5.72
C ARG A 70 7.56 2.21 4.71
N PHE A 71 7.55 2.92 3.57
CA PHE A 71 6.44 2.85 2.62
C PHE A 71 6.81 2.07 1.37
N ASP A 72 5.87 1.22 0.89
CA ASP A 72 5.88 0.74 -0.47
C ASP A 72 4.93 1.63 -1.28
N VAL A 73 5.40 2.22 -2.37
CA VAL A 73 4.53 2.80 -3.42
C VAL A 73 4.37 1.76 -4.50
N VAL A 74 3.14 1.37 -4.77
CA VAL A 74 2.81 0.24 -5.64
C VAL A 74 2.05 0.75 -6.85
N TYR A 75 2.55 0.45 -8.04
CA TYR A 75 1.94 0.80 -9.32
C TYR A 75 1.40 -0.47 -9.96
N HIS A 76 0.13 -0.50 -10.30
CA HIS A 76 -0.50 -1.57 -11.06
C HIS A 76 -0.71 -1.13 -12.50
N LEU A 77 -0.02 -1.78 -13.43
CA LEU A 77 -0.09 -1.45 -14.84
C LEU A 77 -0.78 -2.57 -15.64
N LEU A 78 -1.48 -2.18 -16.67
CA LEU A 78 -2.20 -3.06 -17.58
C LEU A 78 -1.81 -2.79 -19.04
N SER A 79 -1.47 -3.87 -19.75
CA SER A 79 -1.37 -3.92 -21.20
C SER A 79 -2.63 -4.58 -21.75
N LEU A 80 -3.43 -3.84 -22.53
CA LEU A 80 -4.63 -4.39 -23.17
C LEU A 80 -4.26 -5.27 -24.36
N THR A 81 -3.23 -4.88 -25.13
CA THR A 81 -2.77 -5.59 -26.31
C THR A 81 -2.19 -6.96 -25.97
N ARG A 82 -1.48 -7.04 -24.85
CA ARG A 82 -0.87 -8.28 -24.36
C ARG A 82 -1.75 -9.03 -23.35
N ASN A 83 -2.86 -8.42 -22.91
CA ASN A 83 -3.71 -8.93 -21.83
C ASN A 83 -2.91 -9.36 -20.59
N MET A 84 -1.95 -8.52 -20.19
CA MET A 84 -1.06 -8.76 -19.06
C MET A 84 -1.10 -7.63 -18.05
N ARG A 85 -0.87 -7.99 -16.78
CA ARG A 85 -0.70 -7.04 -15.68
C ARG A 85 0.67 -7.19 -15.06
N ILE A 86 1.22 -6.07 -14.60
CA ILE A 86 2.48 -6.03 -13.87
C ILE A 86 2.34 -5.13 -12.66
N ARG A 87 3.02 -5.49 -11.59
CA ARG A 87 3.13 -4.67 -10.39
C ARG A 87 4.55 -4.12 -10.29
N VAL A 88 4.68 -2.82 -10.15
CA VAL A 88 5.96 -2.16 -9.87
C VAL A 88 5.90 -1.60 -8.46
N LYS A 89 6.94 -1.83 -7.67
CA LYS A 89 7.07 -1.35 -6.31
C LYS A 89 8.29 -0.47 -6.16
N VAL A 90 8.13 0.58 -5.35
CA VAL A 90 9.22 1.44 -4.89
C VAL A 90 9.19 1.52 -3.39
N LEU A 91 10.34 1.37 -2.77
CA LEU A 91 10.50 1.51 -1.31
C LEU A 91 10.92 2.94 -0.99
N VAL A 92 10.13 3.62 -0.16
CA VAL A 92 10.32 5.03 0.21
C VAL A 92 10.42 5.15 1.74
N GLY A 93 11.37 5.93 2.21
CA GLY A 93 11.53 6.24 3.64
C GLY A 93 10.53 7.30 4.11
N GLU A 94 10.37 7.43 5.42
CA GLU A 94 9.58 8.51 5.98
C GLU A 94 10.27 9.85 5.71
N GLY A 95 9.53 10.81 5.13
CA GLY A 95 10.07 12.11 4.70
C GLY A 95 10.82 12.11 3.37
N GLU A 96 11.04 10.94 2.75
CA GLU A 96 11.54 10.86 1.37
C GLU A 96 10.39 11.15 0.39
N ALA A 97 10.74 11.82 -0.71
CA ALA A 97 9.81 12.05 -1.82
C ALA A 97 10.15 11.15 -3.01
N ILE A 98 9.14 10.83 -3.80
CA ILE A 98 9.28 10.09 -5.07
C ILE A 98 8.82 10.98 -6.23
N LYS A 99 9.39 10.81 -7.40
CA LYS A 99 8.99 11.58 -8.58
C LYS A 99 7.58 11.21 -9.04
N SER A 100 6.77 12.22 -9.30
CA SER A 100 5.41 12.06 -9.86
C SER A 100 5.46 11.47 -11.26
N CYS A 101 4.57 10.52 -11.53
CA CYS A 101 4.43 9.90 -12.86
C CYS A 101 3.27 10.49 -13.70
N ILE A 102 2.71 11.64 -13.30
CA ILE A 102 1.61 12.33 -14.03
C ILE A 102 1.95 12.57 -15.50
N ALA A 103 3.18 12.92 -15.83
CA ALA A 103 3.61 13.14 -17.20
C ALA A 103 3.54 11.88 -18.07
N LEU A 104 3.63 10.69 -17.45
CA LEU A 104 3.52 9.41 -18.13
C LEU A 104 2.09 8.88 -18.12
N TYR A 105 1.42 9.01 -16.98
CA TYR A 105 0.05 8.54 -16.75
C TYR A 105 -0.76 9.66 -16.09
N PRO A 106 -1.56 10.43 -16.81
CA PRO A 106 -2.34 11.54 -16.24
C PRO A 106 -3.27 11.14 -15.09
N ALA A 107 -3.76 9.90 -15.09
CA ALA A 107 -4.58 9.35 -14.00
C ALA A 107 -3.85 9.32 -12.64
N ALA A 108 -2.50 9.27 -12.65
CA ALA A 108 -1.68 9.25 -11.45
C ALA A 108 -1.94 10.44 -10.52
N GLY A 109 -2.35 11.59 -11.08
CA GLY A 109 -2.61 12.79 -10.29
C GLY A 109 -3.62 12.58 -9.15
N TRP A 110 -4.63 11.76 -9.38
CA TRP A 110 -5.62 11.42 -8.35
C TRP A 110 -5.08 10.43 -7.33
N PHE A 111 -4.44 9.37 -7.78
CA PHE A 111 -3.86 8.33 -6.91
C PHE A 111 -2.70 8.86 -6.06
N GLU A 112 -1.86 9.73 -6.61
CA GLU A 112 -0.76 10.37 -5.88
C GLU A 112 -1.29 11.27 -4.75
N ARG A 113 -2.38 12.02 -5.00
CA ARG A 113 -3.07 12.80 -3.96
C ARG A 113 -3.63 11.90 -2.87
N GLU A 114 -4.22 10.76 -3.22
CA GLU A 114 -4.71 9.77 -2.25
C GLU A 114 -3.57 9.20 -1.41
N ALA A 115 -2.48 8.77 -2.04
CA ALA A 115 -1.32 8.25 -1.32
C ALA A 115 -0.67 9.32 -0.40
N PHE A 116 -0.64 10.58 -0.84
CA PHE A 116 -0.22 11.69 -0.02
C PHE A 116 -1.16 11.91 1.17
N ASP A 117 -2.47 11.94 0.93
CA ASP A 117 -3.46 12.23 1.97
C ASP A 117 -3.53 11.12 3.04
N MET A 118 -3.45 9.85 2.61
CA MET A 118 -3.61 8.69 3.49
C MET A 118 -2.32 8.30 4.23
N TYR A 119 -1.15 8.49 3.61
CA TYR A 119 0.14 8.03 4.16
C TYR A 119 1.17 9.15 4.36
N GLY A 120 1.00 10.31 3.74
CA GLY A 120 1.98 11.39 3.76
C GLY A 120 3.17 11.15 2.83
N ILE A 121 2.99 10.34 1.79
CA ILE A 121 4.02 10.11 0.77
C ILE A 121 4.05 11.31 -0.17
N ALA A 122 5.18 12.01 -0.25
CA ALA A 122 5.34 13.18 -1.11
C ALA A 122 5.71 12.78 -2.54
N PHE A 123 5.09 13.44 -3.53
CA PHE A 123 5.37 13.24 -4.96
C PHE A 123 5.95 14.52 -5.55
N GLU A 124 7.24 14.50 -5.89
CA GLU A 124 7.94 15.62 -6.51
C GLU A 124 7.39 15.89 -7.93
N ASN A 125 7.24 17.16 -8.26
CA ASN A 125 6.71 17.62 -9.55
C ASN A 125 5.25 17.23 -9.82
N ASN A 126 4.49 16.83 -8.80
CA ASN A 126 3.05 16.80 -8.93
C ASN A 126 2.53 18.25 -8.90
N PRO A 127 1.78 18.72 -9.92
CA PRO A 127 1.33 20.11 -10.00
C PRO A 127 0.27 20.49 -8.97
N ASP A 128 -0.42 19.51 -8.38
CA ASP A 128 -1.54 19.74 -7.45
C ASP A 128 -1.56 18.67 -6.35
N LEU A 129 -0.52 18.61 -5.54
CA LEU A 129 -0.41 17.66 -4.42
C LEU A 129 -1.12 18.21 -3.18
N ARG A 130 -2.43 18.11 -3.14
CA ARG A 130 -3.29 18.49 -2.02
C ARG A 130 -4.13 17.31 -1.54
N ARG A 131 -4.64 17.37 -0.30
CA ARG A 131 -5.53 16.34 0.26
C ARG A 131 -6.80 16.18 -0.59
N ILE A 132 -7.37 14.97 -0.59
CA ILE A 132 -8.53 14.63 -1.42
C ILE A 132 -9.64 13.90 -0.66
N LEU A 133 -9.31 13.05 0.30
CA LEU A 133 -10.27 12.22 1.02
C LEU A 133 -10.55 12.72 2.43
N THR A 134 -9.58 13.34 3.08
CA THR A 134 -9.77 13.90 4.42
C THR A 134 -10.41 15.27 4.38
N ASP A 135 -11.12 15.63 5.45
CA ASP A 135 -11.77 16.93 5.60
C ASP A 135 -10.75 18.08 5.74
N TYR A 136 -11.23 19.30 5.51
CA TYR A 136 -10.42 20.52 5.70
C TYR A 136 -9.90 20.61 7.14
N GLY A 137 -8.60 20.87 7.26
CA GLY A 137 -7.96 20.96 8.58
C GLY A 137 -7.70 19.61 9.26
N PHE A 138 -7.94 18.48 8.60
CA PHE A 138 -7.61 17.16 9.15
C PHE A 138 -6.11 17.06 9.42
N SER A 139 -5.75 16.58 10.62
CA SER A 139 -4.37 16.39 11.07
C SER A 139 -4.03 14.90 11.13
N GLY A 140 -2.89 14.53 10.51
CA GLY A 140 -2.39 13.17 10.46
C GLY A 140 -2.66 12.47 9.13
N TYR A 141 -2.37 11.15 9.10
CA TYR A 141 -2.47 10.29 7.93
C TYR A 141 -3.19 8.99 8.32
N PRO A 142 -4.48 8.85 7.97
CA PRO A 142 -5.36 7.86 8.59
C PRO A 142 -5.06 6.41 8.22
N LEU A 143 -4.34 6.12 7.13
CA LEU A 143 -3.98 4.75 6.78
C LEU A 143 -2.61 4.30 7.29
N ARG A 144 -1.87 5.17 7.99
CA ARG A 144 -0.67 4.74 8.71
C ARG A 144 -1.05 3.81 9.86
N LYS A 145 -0.24 2.78 10.10
CA LYS A 145 -0.50 1.78 11.14
C LYS A 145 -0.40 2.33 12.57
N ASP A 146 0.27 3.45 12.76
CA ASP A 146 0.38 4.18 14.03
C ASP A 146 -0.74 5.21 14.24
N PHE A 147 -1.62 5.42 13.25
CA PHE A 147 -2.81 6.25 13.42
C PHE A 147 -3.94 5.42 14.08
N PRO A 148 -4.60 5.94 15.15
CA PRO A 148 -5.64 5.18 15.85
C PRO A 148 -6.84 4.93 14.94
N LEU A 149 -7.38 3.71 14.98
CA LEU A 149 -8.51 3.30 14.16
C LEU A 149 -9.76 4.17 14.38
N THR A 150 -9.99 4.62 15.59
CA THR A 150 -11.12 5.49 15.95
C THR A 150 -10.89 6.96 15.64
N GLY A 151 -9.66 7.35 15.29
CA GLY A 151 -9.27 8.75 15.15
C GLY A 151 -9.21 9.49 16.49
N TYR A 152 -9.12 10.81 16.44
CA TYR A 152 -9.07 11.69 17.62
C TYR A 152 -10.29 12.58 17.74
N VAL A 153 -10.92 12.87 16.63
CA VAL A 153 -12.00 13.85 16.48
C VAL A 153 -13.12 13.24 15.68
N GLU A 154 -14.35 13.49 16.10
CA GLU A 154 -15.56 13.16 15.34
C GLU A 154 -16.33 14.43 14.99
N VAL A 155 -17.23 14.29 14.04
CA VAL A 155 -18.05 15.38 13.52
C VAL A 155 -19.49 15.14 13.92
N ARG A 156 -20.13 16.16 14.53
CA ARG A 156 -21.52 16.11 14.96
C ARG A 156 -22.27 17.35 14.47
N TYR A 157 -23.53 17.18 14.10
CA TYR A 157 -24.41 18.32 13.88
C TYR A 157 -24.92 18.85 15.21
N ASP A 158 -24.77 20.14 15.43
CA ASP A 158 -25.25 20.83 16.61
C ASP A 158 -26.54 21.58 16.28
N ASP A 159 -27.66 21.16 16.92
CA ASP A 159 -28.97 21.71 16.67
C ASP A 159 -29.15 23.15 17.19
N GLU A 160 -28.42 23.53 18.21
CA GLU A 160 -28.49 24.89 18.77
C GLU A 160 -27.71 25.88 17.90
N LEU A 161 -26.49 25.48 17.50
CA LEU A 161 -25.62 26.27 16.64
C LEU A 161 -25.99 26.19 15.13
N LYS A 162 -26.90 25.26 14.77
CA LYS A 162 -27.33 25.00 13.36
C LYS A 162 -26.15 24.75 12.42
N ARG A 163 -25.11 24.09 12.90
CA ARG A 163 -23.90 23.79 12.11
C ARG A 163 -23.25 22.49 12.57
N VAL A 164 -22.35 21.99 11.73
CA VAL A 164 -21.46 20.89 12.05
C VAL A 164 -20.34 21.39 12.97
N VAL A 165 -20.08 20.66 14.05
CA VAL A 165 -19.02 20.94 15.03
C VAL A 165 -18.10 19.73 15.16
N TYR A 166 -16.84 20.01 15.48
CA TYR A 166 -15.85 18.99 15.80
C TYR A 166 -15.79 18.81 17.31
N GLN A 167 -15.74 17.55 17.75
CA GLN A 167 -15.59 17.20 19.16
C GLN A 167 -14.62 16.02 19.30
N PRO A 168 -14.02 15.82 20.49
CA PRO A 168 -13.27 14.58 20.77
C PRO A 168 -14.15 13.37 20.57
N VAL A 169 -13.56 12.29 20.05
CA VAL A 169 -14.28 11.02 19.80
C VAL A 169 -14.92 10.52 21.10
N GLN A 170 -16.22 10.26 21.05
CA GLN A 170 -17.02 9.63 22.10
C GLN A 170 -17.83 8.49 21.50
N LEU A 171 -17.26 7.30 21.52
CA LEU A 171 -17.94 6.15 20.94
C LEU A 171 -19.08 5.68 21.83
N VAL A 172 -20.25 5.39 21.24
CA VAL A 172 -21.41 4.80 21.92
C VAL A 172 -21.04 3.42 22.47
N GLN A 173 -20.20 2.68 21.76
CA GLN A 173 -19.60 1.45 22.21
C GLN A 173 -18.10 1.58 22.12
N GLU A 174 -17.39 1.29 23.21
CA GLU A 174 -15.93 1.28 23.20
C GLU A 174 -15.39 0.28 22.15
N PHE A 175 -14.27 0.63 21.52
CA PHE A 175 -13.58 -0.27 20.62
C PHE A 175 -13.12 -1.50 21.39
N ARG A 176 -13.58 -2.68 20.95
CA ARG A 176 -13.25 -3.94 21.59
C ARG A 176 -12.00 -4.53 20.97
N ASP A 177 -11.04 -4.85 21.81
CA ASP A 177 -9.83 -5.59 21.39
C ASP A 177 -10.11 -7.08 21.49
N PHE A 178 -10.20 -7.73 20.33
CA PHE A 178 -10.38 -9.17 20.25
C PHE A 178 -9.06 -9.82 19.89
N ASP A 179 -8.62 -10.79 20.64
CA ASP A 179 -7.48 -11.63 20.28
C ASP A 179 -7.83 -12.66 19.21
N PHE A 180 -9.12 -12.78 18.85
CA PHE A 180 -9.69 -13.77 17.93
C PHE A 180 -9.39 -15.24 18.31
N MET A 181 -8.89 -15.46 19.52
CA MET A 181 -8.69 -16.82 20.04
C MET A 181 -10.03 -17.40 20.45
N SER A 182 -10.36 -18.57 19.88
CA SER A 182 -11.50 -19.35 20.35
C SER A 182 -11.18 -19.89 21.74
N PRO A 183 -12.11 -19.81 22.72
CA PRO A 183 -11.92 -20.45 24.03
C PRO A 183 -11.62 -21.95 23.93
N TRP A 184 -12.07 -22.57 22.83
CA TRP A 184 -11.85 -23.99 22.55
C TRP A 184 -10.44 -24.28 21.98
N GLU A 185 -9.83 -23.32 21.30
CA GLU A 185 -8.47 -23.45 20.77
C GLU A 185 -7.39 -23.26 21.84
N GLY A 186 -7.70 -22.53 22.91
CA GLY A 186 -6.81 -22.30 24.04
C GLY A 186 -6.84 -23.47 25.07
N ALA A 187 -7.82 -24.37 25.01
CA ALA A 187 -7.90 -25.51 25.89
C ALA A 187 -6.90 -26.61 25.45
N PRO A 188 -6.07 -27.15 26.35
CA PRO A 188 -5.22 -28.28 25.99
C PRO A 188 -6.11 -29.46 25.62
N HIS A 189 -6.06 -29.87 24.34
CA HIS A 189 -6.72 -31.08 23.87
C HIS A 189 -6.12 -32.29 24.58
N ILE A 190 -6.86 -32.87 25.47
CA ILE A 190 -6.54 -34.19 26.05
C ILE A 190 -7.06 -35.23 25.05
N MET A 191 -6.16 -35.88 24.34
CA MET A 191 -6.52 -36.98 23.46
C MET A 191 -7.06 -38.14 24.28
N PRO A 192 -8.00 -38.92 23.78
CA PRO A 192 -8.61 -40.05 24.52
C PRO A 192 -7.57 -41.12 24.97
N ASP A 193 -6.42 -41.16 24.36
CA ASP A 193 -5.31 -42.03 24.64
C ASP A 193 -4.28 -41.45 25.65
N GLY A 194 -4.54 -40.28 26.27
CA GLY A 194 -3.67 -39.63 27.23
C GLY A 194 -2.48 -38.87 26.63
N GLY A 195 -2.40 -38.77 25.29
CA GLY A 195 -1.41 -37.95 24.61
C GLY A 195 -1.79 -36.45 24.68
N LYS A 196 -0.89 -35.61 25.18
CA LYS A 196 -1.06 -34.14 25.11
C LYS A 196 -0.66 -33.69 23.70
N ALA A 197 -1.59 -33.08 22.97
CA ALA A 197 -1.25 -32.34 21.77
C ALA A 197 -0.28 -31.21 22.13
N ALA A 198 0.87 -31.14 21.48
CA ALA A 198 1.82 -30.07 21.67
C ALA A 198 1.16 -28.73 21.31
N SER A 199 0.96 -27.88 22.30
CA SER A 199 0.52 -26.51 22.07
C SER A 199 1.65 -25.71 21.44
N GLY A 200 1.72 -25.77 20.12
CA GLY A 200 2.66 -24.93 19.36
C GLY A 200 2.14 -23.49 19.32
N ASN A 201 2.40 -22.70 20.33
CA ASN A 201 2.31 -21.24 20.21
C ASN A 201 3.72 -20.64 20.47
N PRO A 202 4.49 -20.31 19.42
CA PRO A 202 5.82 -19.71 19.56
C PRO A 202 5.77 -18.17 19.69
N GLY A 203 4.88 -17.62 20.49
CA GLY A 203 4.65 -16.18 20.47
C GLY A 203 4.44 -15.47 21.81
N LYS A 204 5.00 -15.96 22.92
CA LYS A 204 5.15 -15.14 24.14
C LYS A 204 6.56 -15.28 24.67
N LYS A 205 7.43 -14.35 24.29
CA LYS A 205 8.55 -13.93 25.14
C LYS A 205 8.22 -12.57 25.70
N ALA A 206 8.33 -12.53 27.02
CA ALA A 206 8.19 -11.36 27.87
C ALA A 206 9.08 -10.18 27.44
#